data_46e2c72af4261a323cfb5dbba12d0662
#
_entry.id   46e2c72af4261a323cfb5dbba12d0662
#
_cell.length_a   1.000
_cell.length_b   1.000
_cell.length_c   1.000
_cell.angle_alpha   90.00
_cell.angle_beta   90.00
_cell.angle_gamma   90.00
#
_symmetry.space_group_name_H-M   'P 1'
#
loop_
_entity.id
_entity.type
_entity.pdbx_description
1 polymer ?
#
loop_
_entity_poly.entity_id
_entity_poly.type
_entity_poly.pdbx_seq_one_letter_code
_entity_poly.pdbx_strand_id
1 'polypeptide(L)'
;WNDWDNSKKLRDTMCYALFTHDFADAVRVKVEKRSGFSRVAVRPSAYGITTKESASSNTVEFTLPAYEKRKVSVEFDGDRYHNLFLMPSRPDTRKPAVSGGNVSYYGPGEHTEGIIVLTEGQTLYVDEGAVLYPQNIQVRGNGVTIAGRGVISGEKMRHWGEEFSNADVMIDVQGNKHEGGYTDFRIEGVTMIDAPSWCLRVMNTDNVAIENINMIHWDLNGDGIDLCTVTGATINDCMLRAYDDCITLKVRSNADPYGNVHDIRITNCIIWGDYARGIVVGPECGNVWWASGDIRNIEIRNCTVLEAARGQALAIMQELGDFSEAGGPALIDNVLFEDCVVDNIHSSGTPIYTSQVNKGESCEMKNVVFRNVTILDGLGCQPSQVNVNNTYTSIDFDNLIYNSRKITSFGKEIVLKDASSEPWEHTWISF
;
A
#
# COMPACT_ATOMS: atom_id res chain seq x y z
N TRP A 1 20.46 -2.74 10.66
CA TRP A 1 20.75 -3.90 9.78
C TRP A 1 20.93 -5.21 10.57
N ASN A 2 20.93 -5.19 11.89
CA ASN A 2 21.02 -6.42 12.71
C ASN A 2 19.65 -6.95 13.20
N ASP A 3 18.56 -6.34 12.83
CA ASP A 3 17.20 -6.73 13.26
C ASP A 3 16.54 -7.78 12.35
N TRP A 4 17.21 -8.19 11.27
CA TRP A 4 16.75 -9.26 10.39
C TRP A 4 16.49 -10.60 11.12
N ASP A 5 17.21 -10.83 12.22
CA ASP A 5 17.04 -12.06 13.01
C ASP A 5 15.92 -11.97 14.06
N ASN A 6 15.42 -10.77 14.33
CA ASN A 6 14.32 -10.56 15.28
C ASN A 6 12.93 -10.58 14.63
N SER A 7 12.81 -10.40 13.30
CA SER A 7 11.54 -10.49 12.58
C SER A 7 10.85 -11.86 12.77
N LYS A 8 11.63 -12.91 12.95
CA LYS A 8 11.12 -14.26 13.26
C LYS A 8 10.48 -14.40 14.65
N LYS A 9 10.73 -13.45 15.57
CA LYS A 9 10.25 -13.51 16.96
C LYS A 9 9.08 -12.62 17.24
N LEU A 10 8.80 -11.64 16.36
CA LEU A 10 7.75 -10.64 16.51
C LEU A 10 6.57 -10.94 15.55
N ARG A 11 6.11 -12.18 15.50
CA ARG A 11 4.77 -12.45 14.94
C ARG A 11 3.77 -11.91 15.93
N ASP A 12 3.55 -10.60 15.86
CA ASP A 12 2.59 -9.92 16.70
C ASP A 12 1.18 -10.31 16.31
N THR A 13 0.38 -10.61 17.31
CA THR A 13 -1.01 -10.99 17.10
C THR A 13 -1.83 -9.74 16.82
N MET A 14 -2.06 -9.45 15.55
CA MET A 14 -2.99 -8.40 15.15
C MET A 14 -4.43 -8.90 15.19
N CYS A 15 -5.34 -8.02 15.56
CA CYS A 15 -6.76 -8.34 15.58
C CYS A 15 -7.48 -7.60 14.45
N TYR A 16 -8.41 -8.28 13.80
CA TYR A 16 -9.28 -7.65 12.81
C TYR A 16 -10.72 -8.16 12.92
N ALA A 17 -11.66 -7.37 12.47
CA ALA A 17 -13.06 -7.76 12.34
C ALA A 17 -13.58 -7.36 10.95
N LEU A 18 -14.11 -8.35 10.25
CA LEU A 18 -14.79 -8.20 8.97
C LEU A 18 -16.29 -8.28 9.19
N PHE A 19 -17.03 -7.39 8.58
CA PHE A 19 -18.49 -7.46 8.56
C PHE A 19 -19.03 -6.72 7.35
N THR A 20 -20.23 -7.08 6.91
CA THR A 20 -20.91 -6.43 5.80
C THR A 20 -22.02 -5.52 6.32
N HIS A 21 -22.12 -4.33 5.75
CA HIS A 21 -23.16 -3.35 6.06
C HIS A 21 -23.43 -2.48 4.83
N ASP A 22 -24.68 -2.10 4.61
CA ASP A 22 -25.05 -1.24 3.47
C ASP A 22 -24.66 0.22 3.65
N PHE A 23 -24.34 0.62 4.90
CA PHE A 23 -23.97 1.98 5.30
C PHE A 23 -25.05 3.05 4.97
N ALA A 24 -26.29 2.64 4.83
CA ALA A 24 -27.40 3.58 4.78
C ALA A 24 -27.49 4.40 6.07
N ASP A 25 -27.17 3.75 7.20
CA ASP A 25 -27.12 4.34 8.53
C ASP A 25 -25.73 4.22 9.16
N ALA A 26 -25.48 5.00 10.21
CA ALA A 26 -24.27 4.90 11.00
C ALA A 26 -24.25 3.63 11.84
N VAL A 27 -23.08 3.00 11.98
CA VAL A 27 -22.88 1.76 12.73
C VAL A 27 -22.36 2.03 14.13
N ARG A 28 -23.10 1.63 15.16
CA ARG A 28 -22.59 1.63 16.53
C ARG A 28 -21.66 0.45 16.75
N VAL A 29 -20.46 0.76 17.21
CA VAL A 29 -19.43 -0.22 17.55
C VAL A 29 -19.21 -0.23 19.05
N LYS A 30 -19.12 -1.43 19.64
CA LYS A 30 -18.67 -1.66 20.99
C LYS A 30 -17.53 -2.64 20.97
N VAL A 31 -16.37 -2.20 21.46
CA VAL A 31 -15.18 -3.05 21.61
C VAL A 31 -14.95 -3.31 23.08
N GLU A 32 -14.77 -4.58 23.44
CA GLU A 32 -14.38 -5.01 24.77
C GLU A 32 -12.96 -5.57 24.72
N LYS A 33 -12.07 -4.95 25.49
CA LYS A 33 -10.68 -5.41 25.64
C LYS A 33 -10.59 -6.30 26.89
N ARG A 34 -10.12 -7.53 26.74
CA ARG A 34 -10.04 -8.49 27.87
C ARG A 34 -9.17 -8.01 29.04
N SER A 35 -8.12 -7.24 28.76
CA SER A 35 -7.32 -6.52 29.75
C SER A 35 -7.78 -5.08 29.86
N GLY A 36 -7.57 -4.43 31.02
CA GLY A 36 -7.84 -3.00 31.16
C GLY A 36 -7.05 -2.13 30.19
N PHE A 37 -7.49 -0.89 29.99
CA PHE A 37 -6.78 0.13 29.24
C PHE A 37 -6.95 1.50 29.90
N SER A 38 -6.04 2.42 29.59
CA SER A 38 -6.03 3.80 30.13
C SER A 38 -6.50 4.81 29.10
N ARG A 39 -6.30 4.53 27.82
CA ARG A 39 -6.69 5.40 26.69
C ARG A 39 -6.99 4.58 25.46
N VAL A 40 -7.79 5.15 24.55
CA VAL A 40 -8.06 4.57 23.25
C VAL A 40 -7.96 5.67 22.18
N ALA A 41 -7.49 5.29 21.01
CA ALA A 41 -7.54 6.11 19.80
C ALA A 41 -8.24 5.33 18.71
N VAL A 42 -9.09 6.00 17.93
CA VAL A 42 -9.69 5.45 16.72
C VAL A 42 -9.18 6.29 15.56
N ARG A 43 -8.41 5.67 14.66
CA ARG A 43 -7.79 6.36 13.53
C ARG A 43 -8.30 5.84 12.18
N PRO A 44 -8.39 6.63 11.14
CA PRO A 44 -7.82 7.97 10.92
C PRO A 44 -8.36 9.04 11.87
N SER A 45 -7.46 9.88 12.42
CA SER A 45 -7.83 10.99 13.30
C SER A 45 -8.73 12.02 12.59
N ALA A 46 -8.54 12.17 11.28
CA ALA A 46 -9.35 13.04 10.43
C ALA A 46 -10.85 12.64 10.37
N TYR A 47 -11.20 11.42 10.77
CA TYR A 47 -12.60 11.00 10.84
C TYR A 47 -13.37 11.63 12.00
N GLY A 48 -12.65 12.19 13.00
CA GLY A 48 -13.25 12.88 14.14
C GLY A 48 -14.14 11.97 15.00
N ILE A 49 -13.85 10.67 15.06
CA ILE A 49 -14.63 9.69 15.83
C ILE A 49 -14.46 9.95 17.32
N THR A 50 -15.56 10.24 17.98
CA THR A 50 -15.58 10.40 19.44
C THR A 50 -15.85 9.05 20.11
N THR A 51 -15.03 8.71 21.11
CA THR A 51 -15.16 7.48 21.89
C THR A 51 -15.86 7.74 23.21
N LYS A 52 -16.62 6.76 23.68
CA LYS A 52 -17.14 6.69 25.04
C LYS A 52 -16.54 5.48 25.74
N GLU A 53 -15.73 5.74 26.73
CA GLU A 53 -14.97 4.73 27.45
C GLU A 53 -15.66 4.35 28.76
N SER A 54 -15.55 3.07 29.14
CA SER A 54 -15.98 2.56 30.46
C SER A 54 -14.87 1.70 31.04
N ALA A 55 -14.11 2.27 31.96
CA ALA A 55 -13.03 1.57 32.65
C ALA A 55 -13.52 0.37 33.48
N SER A 56 -14.72 0.44 34.05
CA SER A 56 -15.30 -0.64 34.85
C SER A 56 -15.67 -1.87 34.05
N SER A 57 -15.91 -1.73 32.73
CA SER A 57 -16.29 -2.83 31.83
C SER A 57 -15.25 -3.09 30.74
N ASN A 58 -14.10 -2.39 30.77
CA ASN A 58 -13.06 -2.48 29.74
C ASN A 58 -13.60 -2.29 28.31
N THR A 59 -14.60 -1.42 28.15
CA THR A 59 -15.27 -1.22 26.88
C THR A 59 -15.07 0.19 26.34
N VAL A 60 -15.03 0.28 25.03
CA VAL A 60 -15.13 1.53 24.28
C VAL A 60 -16.28 1.44 23.30
N GLU A 61 -17.10 2.48 23.24
CA GLU A 61 -18.18 2.62 22.27
C GLU A 61 -17.94 3.83 21.38
N PHE A 62 -18.23 3.71 20.11
CA PHE A 62 -18.17 4.77 19.14
C PHE A 62 -19.10 4.48 17.96
N THR A 63 -19.22 5.44 17.07
CA THR A 63 -20.04 5.32 15.87
C THR A 63 -19.19 5.47 14.63
N LEU A 64 -19.22 4.49 13.75
CA LEU A 64 -18.70 4.62 12.40
C LEU A 64 -19.71 5.43 11.58
N PRO A 65 -19.30 6.52 10.95
CA PRO A 65 -20.20 7.30 10.11
C PRO A 65 -20.64 6.51 8.87
N ALA A 66 -21.72 6.96 8.24
CA ALA A 66 -22.18 6.38 6.99
C ALA A 66 -21.11 6.55 5.90
N TYR A 67 -20.92 5.54 5.14
CA TYR A 67 -20.29 5.35 3.86
C TYR A 67 -18.76 5.55 3.71
N GLU A 68 -18.15 6.71 3.89
CA GLU A 68 -16.79 6.95 3.39
C GLU A 68 -15.66 6.77 4.43
N LYS A 69 -16.03 6.71 5.70
CA LYS A 69 -15.08 6.73 6.83
C LYS A 69 -15.27 5.50 7.72
N ARG A 70 -15.23 4.33 7.10
CA ARG A 70 -15.68 3.09 7.74
C ARG A 70 -14.57 2.15 8.22
N LYS A 71 -13.42 2.17 7.55
CA LYS A 71 -12.28 1.33 7.93
C LYS A 71 -11.44 2.08 8.93
N VAL A 72 -11.16 1.49 10.08
CA VAL A 72 -10.46 2.17 11.17
C VAL A 72 -9.53 1.22 11.93
N SER A 73 -8.52 1.81 12.55
CA SER A 73 -7.70 1.18 13.58
C SER A 73 -8.17 1.63 14.96
N VAL A 74 -8.39 0.70 15.87
CA VAL A 74 -8.67 0.94 17.29
C VAL A 74 -7.42 0.58 18.10
N GLU A 75 -6.82 1.57 18.74
CA GLU A 75 -5.52 1.46 19.39
C GLU A 75 -5.65 1.77 20.87
N PHE A 76 -5.19 0.85 21.72
CA PHE A 76 -5.23 0.98 23.17
C PHE A 76 -3.85 1.32 23.73
N ASP A 77 -3.78 2.29 24.62
CA ASP A 77 -2.58 2.69 25.36
C ASP A 77 -1.37 3.11 24.50
N GLY A 78 -1.62 3.38 23.22
CA GLY A 78 -0.61 3.71 22.22
C GLY A 78 0.18 2.49 21.71
N ASP A 79 -0.32 1.28 21.99
CA ASP A 79 0.20 0.07 21.38
C ASP A 79 -0.19 0.03 19.90
N ARG A 80 0.80 0.06 19.04
CA ARG A 80 0.63 0.09 17.60
C ARG A 80 0.78 -1.30 16.96
N TYR A 81 1.14 -2.29 17.73
CA TYR A 81 1.35 -3.67 17.28
C TYR A 81 0.12 -4.54 17.50
N HIS A 82 -0.62 -4.33 18.59
CA HIS A 82 -1.79 -5.12 18.98
C HIS A 82 -3.10 -4.35 18.85
N ASN A 83 -3.23 -3.57 17.79
CA ASN A 83 -4.45 -2.84 17.48
C ASN A 83 -5.53 -3.74 16.86
N LEU A 84 -6.78 -3.24 16.89
CA LEU A 84 -7.91 -3.88 16.21
C LEU A 84 -8.24 -3.11 14.95
N PHE A 85 -8.15 -3.78 13.79
CA PHE A 85 -8.68 -3.23 12.54
C PHE A 85 -10.15 -3.59 12.38
N LEU A 86 -10.98 -2.58 12.14
CA LEU A 86 -12.35 -2.78 11.70
C LEU A 86 -12.41 -2.50 10.20
N MET A 87 -12.75 -3.51 9.44
CA MET A 87 -12.73 -3.48 7.97
C MET A 87 -14.08 -3.89 7.40
N PRO A 88 -15.11 -3.04 7.57
CA PRO A 88 -16.41 -3.29 7.01
C PRO A 88 -16.41 -3.15 5.49
N SER A 89 -17.26 -3.93 4.83
CA SER A 89 -17.50 -3.89 3.40
C SER A 89 -18.99 -3.74 3.11
N ARG A 90 -19.32 -3.29 1.90
CA ARG A 90 -20.70 -3.41 1.41
C ARG A 90 -21.04 -4.86 1.08
N PRO A 91 -22.32 -5.26 1.20
CA PRO A 91 -22.78 -6.53 0.68
C PRO A 91 -22.37 -6.69 -0.78
N ASP A 92 -21.92 -7.87 -1.15
CA ASP A 92 -21.59 -8.15 -2.54
C ASP A 92 -22.84 -8.38 -3.38
N THR A 93 -23.12 -7.45 -4.29
CA THR A 93 -24.25 -7.51 -5.22
C THR A 93 -23.93 -8.29 -6.50
N ARG A 94 -22.66 -8.73 -6.67
CA ARG A 94 -22.16 -9.42 -7.86
C ARG A 94 -21.77 -10.86 -7.59
N LYS A 95 -22.22 -11.43 -6.46
CA LYS A 95 -21.96 -12.84 -6.13
C LYS A 95 -22.38 -13.73 -7.29
N PRO A 96 -21.45 -14.52 -7.86
CA PRO A 96 -21.77 -15.38 -9.00
C PRO A 96 -22.69 -16.55 -8.56
N ALA A 97 -23.36 -17.15 -9.54
CA ALA A 97 -24.00 -18.45 -9.31
C ALA A 97 -22.93 -19.49 -8.94
N VAL A 98 -23.23 -20.36 -7.98
CA VAL A 98 -22.28 -21.35 -7.41
C VAL A 98 -21.80 -22.39 -8.44
N SER A 99 -22.40 -22.47 -9.60
CA SER A 99 -22.05 -23.41 -10.65
C SER A 99 -22.01 -22.74 -12.02
N GLY A 100 -20.86 -22.20 -12.38
CA GLY A 100 -20.63 -21.68 -13.73
C GLY A 100 -19.23 -22.06 -14.21
N GLY A 101 -19.09 -22.51 -15.45
CA GLY A 101 -17.88 -23.16 -15.98
C GLY A 101 -16.56 -22.40 -15.85
N ASN A 102 -16.58 -21.10 -15.55
CA ASN A 102 -15.38 -20.27 -15.37
C ASN A 102 -15.22 -19.75 -13.92
N VAL A 103 -16.00 -20.24 -12.95
CA VAL A 103 -15.96 -19.78 -11.58
C VAL A 103 -15.48 -20.88 -10.63
N SER A 104 -14.35 -20.64 -9.97
CA SER A 104 -13.89 -21.42 -8.80
C SER A 104 -14.48 -20.77 -7.55
N TYR A 105 -15.48 -21.41 -6.95
CA TYR A 105 -16.23 -20.87 -5.82
C TYR A 105 -15.88 -21.59 -4.52
N TYR A 106 -15.52 -20.81 -3.50
CA TYR A 106 -15.26 -21.27 -2.13
C TYR A 106 -16.31 -20.67 -1.19
N GLY A 107 -17.23 -21.51 -0.70
CA GLY A 107 -18.27 -21.13 0.26
C GLY A 107 -17.76 -21.06 1.70
N PRO A 108 -18.61 -20.68 2.68
CA PRO A 108 -18.22 -20.58 4.08
C PRO A 108 -17.54 -21.83 4.62
N GLY A 109 -16.47 -21.65 5.39
CA GLY A 109 -15.64 -22.72 5.96
C GLY A 109 -14.19 -22.60 5.52
N GLU A 110 -13.36 -23.56 5.94
CA GLU A 110 -11.94 -23.61 5.63
C GLU A 110 -11.67 -24.47 4.39
N HIS A 111 -10.87 -23.97 3.48
CA HIS A 111 -10.48 -24.63 2.23
C HIS A 111 -8.96 -24.60 2.09
N THR A 112 -8.35 -25.76 1.92
CA THR A 112 -6.89 -25.87 1.68
C THR A 112 -6.67 -26.35 0.25
N GLU A 113 -5.89 -25.60 -0.51
CA GLU A 113 -5.64 -25.84 -1.92
C GLU A 113 -4.14 -25.86 -2.23
N GLY A 114 -3.76 -26.50 -3.33
CA GLY A 114 -2.45 -26.36 -3.93
C GLY A 114 -2.27 -25.01 -4.63
N ILE A 115 -1.46 -25.00 -5.68
CA ILE A 115 -1.33 -23.84 -6.55
C ILE A 115 -2.65 -23.66 -7.34
N ILE A 116 -3.26 -22.49 -7.21
CA ILE A 116 -4.44 -22.11 -7.99
C ILE A 116 -3.96 -21.34 -9.22
N VAL A 117 -4.19 -21.87 -10.40
CA VAL A 117 -3.87 -21.19 -11.66
C VAL A 117 -5.16 -20.70 -12.30
N LEU A 118 -5.26 -19.39 -12.49
CA LEU A 118 -6.38 -18.73 -13.14
C LEU A 118 -5.96 -18.33 -14.57
N THR A 119 -6.73 -18.79 -15.55
CA THR A 119 -6.52 -18.48 -16.96
C THR A 119 -7.61 -17.56 -17.50
N GLU A 120 -7.61 -17.28 -18.78
CA GLU A 120 -8.46 -16.28 -19.44
C GLU A 120 -9.94 -16.35 -19.02
N GLY A 121 -10.47 -15.23 -18.57
CA GLY A 121 -11.87 -15.06 -18.18
C GLY A 121 -12.32 -15.79 -16.93
N GLN A 122 -11.41 -16.42 -16.20
CA GLN A 122 -11.76 -17.15 -14.98
C GLN A 122 -11.96 -16.24 -13.78
N THR A 123 -12.86 -16.65 -12.90
CA THR A 123 -13.14 -15.99 -11.62
C THR A 123 -12.84 -16.93 -10.46
N LEU A 124 -12.03 -16.46 -9.51
CA LEU A 124 -11.92 -17.04 -8.18
C LEU A 124 -12.84 -16.25 -7.24
N TYR A 125 -13.81 -16.91 -6.64
CA TYR A 125 -14.75 -16.29 -5.72
C TYR A 125 -14.63 -16.90 -4.32
N VAL A 126 -14.22 -16.07 -3.34
CA VAL A 126 -14.09 -16.49 -1.93
C VAL A 126 -15.21 -15.80 -1.16
N ASP A 127 -16.25 -16.58 -0.80
CA ASP A 127 -17.47 -16.06 -0.21
C ASP A 127 -17.29 -15.59 1.24
N GLU A 128 -18.22 -14.80 1.73
CA GLU A 128 -18.27 -14.39 3.14
C GLU A 128 -18.28 -15.62 4.06
N GLY A 129 -17.40 -15.61 5.07
CA GLY A 129 -17.21 -16.76 5.97
C GLY A 129 -16.30 -17.87 5.43
N ALA A 130 -15.78 -17.75 4.22
CA ALA A 130 -14.75 -18.64 3.69
C ALA A 130 -13.35 -18.21 4.11
N VAL A 131 -12.49 -19.18 4.42
CA VAL A 131 -11.05 -18.99 4.57
C VAL A 131 -10.35 -19.94 3.60
N LEU A 132 -9.66 -19.38 2.63
CA LEU A 132 -8.92 -20.11 1.62
C LEU A 132 -7.42 -20.10 1.95
N TYR A 133 -6.81 -21.27 2.05
CA TYR A 133 -5.38 -21.50 2.25
C TYR A 133 -4.77 -22.08 0.98
N PRO A 134 -4.40 -21.28 -0.02
CA PRO A 134 -3.73 -21.76 -1.21
C PRO A 134 -2.22 -21.94 -0.95
N GLN A 135 -1.53 -22.72 -1.77
CA GLN A 135 -0.07 -22.67 -1.82
C GLN A 135 0.42 -21.35 -2.47
N ASN A 136 -0.20 -20.92 -3.55
CA ASN A 136 -0.21 -19.56 -4.10
C ASN A 136 -1.30 -19.45 -5.16
N ILE A 137 -1.58 -18.21 -5.62
CA ILE A 137 -2.53 -17.95 -6.70
C ILE A 137 -1.77 -17.32 -7.87
N GLN A 138 -1.84 -17.97 -9.03
CA GLN A 138 -1.18 -17.54 -10.25
C GLN A 138 -2.20 -17.11 -11.29
N VAL A 139 -2.12 -15.87 -11.73
CA VAL A 139 -2.93 -15.36 -12.86
C VAL A 139 -2.11 -15.45 -14.14
N ARG A 140 -2.64 -16.17 -15.10
CA ARG A 140 -1.99 -16.51 -16.37
C ARG A 140 -2.94 -16.34 -17.55
N GLY A 141 -3.63 -15.18 -17.62
CA GLY A 141 -4.57 -14.86 -18.70
C GLY A 141 -5.25 -13.53 -18.54
N ASN A 142 -5.97 -13.09 -19.56
CA ASN A 142 -6.74 -11.87 -19.59
C ASN A 142 -8.09 -12.02 -18.89
N GLY A 143 -8.67 -10.90 -18.43
CA GLY A 143 -10.03 -10.87 -17.90
C GLY A 143 -10.24 -11.68 -16.63
N VAL A 144 -9.19 -11.94 -15.87
CA VAL A 144 -9.26 -12.73 -14.64
C VAL A 144 -9.79 -11.86 -13.49
N THR A 145 -10.71 -12.45 -12.71
CA THR A 145 -11.28 -11.79 -11.54
C THR A 145 -11.05 -12.61 -10.27
N ILE A 146 -10.62 -11.96 -9.21
CA ILE A 146 -10.62 -12.50 -7.84
C ILE A 146 -11.60 -11.66 -7.03
N ALA A 147 -12.63 -12.26 -6.43
CA ALA A 147 -13.67 -11.49 -5.76
C ALA A 147 -14.25 -12.22 -4.56
N GLY A 148 -15.06 -11.51 -3.77
CA GLY A 148 -15.78 -12.04 -2.63
C GLY A 148 -15.66 -11.19 -1.38
N ARG A 149 -16.03 -11.78 -0.24
CA ARG A 149 -15.91 -11.15 1.10
C ARG A 149 -15.21 -12.08 2.09
N GLY A 150 -14.61 -13.17 1.61
CA GLY A 150 -13.86 -14.12 2.41
C GLY A 150 -12.39 -13.71 2.59
N VAL A 151 -11.67 -14.63 3.20
CA VAL A 151 -10.25 -14.46 3.57
C VAL A 151 -9.37 -15.38 2.72
N ILE A 152 -8.29 -14.86 2.19
CA ILE A 152 -7.19 -15.63 1.59
C ILE A 152 -6.02 -15.54 2.58
N SER A 153 -5.58 -16.68 3.11
CA SER A 153 -4.53 -16.75 4.12
C SER A 153 -3.27 -17.42 3.59
N GLY A 154 -2.15 -16.74 3.76
CA GLY A 154 -0.82 -17.28 3.49
C GLY A 154 -0.20 -18.10 4.62
N GLU A 155 -0.92 -18.31 5.74
CA GLU A 155 -0.42 -19.03 6.93
C GLU A 155 0.24 -20.38 6.60
N LYS A 156 -0.29 -21.08 5.59
CA LYS A 156 0.23 -22.39 5.15
C LYS A 156 1.21 -22.30 3.97
N MET A 157 1.53 -21.11 3.51
CA MET A 157 2.55 -20.90 2.48
C MET A 157 3.96 -20.99 3.07
N ARG A 158 4.94 -21.07 2.21
CA ARG A 158 6.35 -21.03 2.62
C ARG A 158 6.78 -19.58 2.87
N HIS A 159 7.13 -19.28 4.12
CA HIS A 159 7.55 -17.98 4.59
C HIS A 159 9.06 -17.75 4.49
N TRP A 160 9.50 -16.49 4.46
CA TRP A 160 10.91 -16.14 4.57
C TRP A 160 11.54 -16.72 5.83
N GLY A 161 12.73 -17.27 5.69
CA GLY A 161 13.52 -17.79 6.80
C GLY A 161 13.38 -19.27 7.06
N GLU A 162 12.52 -19.97 6.35
CA GLU A 162 12.52 -21.44 6.33
C GLU A 162 13.56 -21.96 5.33
N GLU A 163 13.71 -21.30 4.18
CA GLU A 163 14.86 -21.37 3.26
C GLU A 163 14.95 -20.04 2.50
N PHE A 164 16.04 -19.32 2.62
CA PHE A 164 16.23 -17.92 2.24
C PHE A 164 15.96 -17.54 0.76
N SER A 165 15.74 -18.48 -0.11
CA SER A 165 15.72 -18.22 -1.55
C SER A 165 14.36 -18.26 -2.23
N ASN A 166 13.27 -18.59 -1.53
CA ASN A 166 12.04 -19.00 -2.21
C ASN A 166 10.72 -18.71 -1.46
N ALA A 167 10.57 -17.59 -0.78
CA ALA A 167 9.23 -17.19 -0.31
C ALA A 167 8.30 -16.99 -1.50
N ASP A 168 7.08 -17.52 -1.41
CA ASP A 168 6.11 -17.42 -2.49
C ASP A 168 5.46 -16.02 -2.49
N VAL A 169 5.12 -15.49 -3.67
CA VAL A 169 4.20 -14.36 -3.79
C VAL A 169 2.79 -14.91 -3.61
N MET A 170 1.97 -14.28 -2.76
CA MET A 170 0.64 -14.82 -2.46
C MET A 170 -0.26 -14.84 -3.69
N ILE A 171 -0.41 -13.69 -4.36
CA ILE A 171 -1.15 -13.55 -5.63
C ILE A 171 -0.21 -12.97 -6.68
N ASP A 172 0.05 -13.74 -7.72
CA ASP A 172 1.04 -13.44 -8.72
C ASP A 172 0.44 -13.32 -10.13
N VAL A 173 0.26 -12.08 -10.59
CA VAL A 173 -0.19 -11.75 -11.93
C VAL A 173 1.04 -11.44 -12.77
N GLN A 174 1.42 -12.34 -13.66
CA GLN A 174 2.62 -12.18 -14.51
C GLN A 174 2.28 -12.26 -16.00
N GLY A 175 2.02 -11.12 -16.60
CA GLY A 175 1.98 -11.00 -18.06
C GLY A 175 3.38 -11.19 -18.67
N ASN A 176 3.43 -11.78 -19.85
CA ASN A 176 4.64 -11.84 -20.64
C ASN A 176 4.63 -10.69 -21.66
N LYS A 177 5.50 -9.71 -21.49
CA LYS A 177 5.52 -8.52 -22.34
C LYS A 177 5.84 -8.84 -23.81
N HIS A 178 6.65 -9.85 -24.11
CA HIS A 178 6.91 -10.31 -25.49
C HIS A 178 5.69 -10.91 -26.16
N GLU A 179 4.70 -11.34 -25.37
CA GLU A 179 3.41 -11.87 -25.85
C GLU A 179 2.27 -10.85 -25.70
N GLY A 180 2.59 -9.56 -25.44
CA GLY A 180 1.62 -8.49 -25.31
C GLY A 180 1.16 -8.21 -23.87
N GLY A 181 1.67 -8.94 -22.86
CA GLY A 181 1.23 -8.80 -21.48
C GLY A 181 -0.14 -9.43 -21.21
N TYR A 182 -0.75 -9.07 -20.07
CA TYR A 182 -2.15 -9.36 -19.79
C TYR A 182 -2.97 -8.07 -19.71
N THR A 183 -4.28 -8.22 -19.72
CA THR A 183 -5.21 -7.09 -19.58
C THR A 183 -6.44 -7.49 -18.76
N ASP A 184 -7.10 -6.48 -18.19
CA ASP A 184 -8.39 -6.62 -17.52
C ASP A 184 -8.36 -7.50 -16.27
N PHE A 185 -7.29 -7.40 -15.46
CA PHE A 185 -7.24 -8.04 -14.16
C PHE A 185 -8.05 -7.25 -13.12
N ARG A 186 -8.89 -7.96 -12.37
CA ARG A 186 -9.68 -7.38 -11.28
C ARG A 186 -9.52 -8.17 -9.99
N ILE A 187 -9.36 -7.46 -8.86
CA ILE A 187 -9.49 -8.05 -7.52
C ILE A 187 -10.37 -7.16 -6.65
N GLU A 188 -11.36 -7.76 -5.95
CA GLU A 188 -12.35 -7.00 -5.21
C GLU A 188 -12.84 -7.69 -3.94
N GLY A 189 -12.84 -6.95 -2.84
CA GLY A 189 -13.58 -7.26 -1.62
C GLY A 189 -12.95 -8.30 -0.70
N VAL A 190 -11.98 -9.08 -1.17
CA VAL A 190 -11.30 -10.10 -0.39
C VAL A 190 -10.37 -9.49 0.65
N THR A 191 -10.15 -10.22 1.74
CA THR A 191 -9.15 -9.90 2.75
C THR A 191 -8.00 -10.88 2.66
N MET A 192 -6.77 -10.38 2.55
CA MET A 192 -5.54 -11.18 2.48
C MET A 192 -4.78 -11.03 3.79
N ILE A 193 -4.39 -12.15 4.38
CA ILE A 193 -3.63 -12.18 5.64
C ILE A 193 -2.43 -13.10 5.52
N ASP A 194 -1.43 -12.84 6.35
CA ASP A 194 -0.24 -13.70 6.51
C ASP A 194 0.49 -14.00 5.18
N ALA A 195 0.61 -13.01 4.29
CA ALA A 195 1.39 -13.18 3.08
C ALA A 195 2.86 -13.49 3.41
N PRO A 196 3.48 -14.48 2.75
CA PRO A 196 4.83 -14.94 3.09
C PRO A 196 5.93 -14.02 2.57
N SER A 197 5.62 -13.16 1.63
CA SER A 197 6.44 -12.13 1.03
C SER A 197 5.51 -11.11 0.34
N TRP A 198 5.76 -10.68 -0.88
CA TRP A 198 4.84 -9.82 -1.63
C TRP A 198 3.42 -10.39 -1.66
N CYS A 199 2.44 -9.60 -1.26
CA CYS A 199 1.06 -10.06 -1.15
C CYS A 199 0.37 -10.10 -2.53
N LEU A 200 0.38 -8.98 -3.26
CA LEU A 200 -0.19 -8.88 -4.60
C LEU A 200 0.84 -8.26 -5.56
N ARG A 201 1.40 -9.08 -6.44
CA ARG A 201 2.24 -8.62 -7.53
C ARG A 201 1.48 -8.61 -8.84
N VAL A 202 1.42 -7.46 -9.49
CA VAL A 202 0.86 -7.30 -10.84
C VAL A 202 1.97 -6.83 -11.77
N MET A 203 2.33 -7.65 -12.74
CA MET A 203 3.45 -7.38 -13.65
C MET A 203 3.02 -7.49 -15.11
N ASN A 204 3.44 -6.52 -15.95
CA ASN A 204 3.15 -6.48 -17.38
C ASN A 204 1.66 -6.70 -17.67
N THR A 205 0.79 -5.98 -16.98
CA THR A 205 -0.65 -6.15 -17.08
C THR A 205 -1.32 -4.77 -17.20
N ASP A 206 -2.16 -4.60 -18.19
CA ASP A 206 -2.87 -3.34 -18.42
C ASP A 206 -4.32 -3.42 -17.93
N ASN A 207 -4.95 -2.25 -17.69
CA ASN A 207 -6.33 -2.14 -17.22
C ASN A 207 -6.62 -2.96 -15.95
N VAL A 208 -5.99 -2.56 -14.85
CA VAL A 208 -6.05 -3.26 -13.56
C VAL A 208 -7.04 -2.56 -12.63
N ALA A 209 -7.92 -3.32 -11.99
CA ALA A 209 -8.84 -2.79 -10.98
C ALA A 209 -8.68 -3.50 -9.63
N ILE A 210 -8.28 -2.76 -8.61
CA ILE A 210 -8.10 -3.23 -7.24
C ILE A 210 -9.06 -2.44 -6.34
N GLU A 211 -10.09 -3.09 -5.83
CA GLU A 211 -11.22 -2.42 -5.21
C GLU A 211 -11.56 -3.03 -3.85
N ASN A 212 -11.62 -2.19 -2.80
CA ASN A 212 -12.11 -2.60 -1.48
C ASN A 212 -11.46 -3.87 -0.91
N ILE A 213 -10.18 -4.07 -1.14
CA ILE A 213 -9.43 -5.17 -0.53
C ILE A 213 -8.84 -4.76 0.81
N ASN A 214 -8.56 -5.74 1.66
CA ASN A 214 -7.83 -5.54 2.89
C ASN A 214 -6.60 -6.44 2.92
N MET A 215 -5.51 -5.96 3.51
CA MET A 215 -4.28 -6.73 3.71
C MET A 215 -3.77 -6.54 5.13
N ILE A 216 -3.39 -7.63 5.78
CA ILE A 216 -2.68 -7.61 7.06
C ILE A 216 -1.63 -8.72 7.01
N HIS A 217 -0.38 -8.34 6.90
CA HIS A 217 0.72 -9.30 6.95
C HIS A 217 1.99 -8.67 7.52
N TRP A 218 2.85 -9.50 8.06
CA TRP A 218 4.06 -9.13 8.76
C TRP A 218 5.20 -10.08 8.44
N ASP A 219 5.60 -10.21 7.23
CA ASP A 219 6.78 -11.00 6.90
C ASP A 219 7.81 -10.17 6.14
N LEU A 220 9.04 -10.59 6.20
CA LEU A 220 10.16 -9.93 5.56
C LEU A 220 9.93 -9.82 4.05
N ASN A 221 10.28 -8.67 3.45
CA ASN A 221 10.00 -8.39 2.05
C ASN A 221 8.50 -8.53 1.74
N GLY A 222 7.67 -8.19 2.72
CA GLY A 222 6.22 -8.29 2.65
C GLY A 222 5.62 -7.00 2.12
N ASP A 223 5.73 -6.78 0.80
CA ASP A 223 5.09 -5.68 0.11
C ASP A 223 3.59 -5.96 -0.03
N GLY A 224 2.76 -4.92 0.00
CA GLY A 224 1.32 -5.06 -0.15
C GLY A 224 0.91 -5.21 -1.61
N ILE A 225 0.87 -4.12 -2.35
CA ILE A 225 0.51 -4.07 -3.77
C ILE A 225 1.70 -3.56 -4.57
N ASP A 226 2.22 -4.40 -5.46
CA ASP A 226 3.28 -4.06 -6.40
C ASP A 226 2.73 -3.97 -7.82
N LEU A 227 2.68 -2.76 -8.38
CA LEU A 227 2.39 -2.55 -9.80
C LEU A 227 3.71 -2.41 -10.56
N CYS A 228 4.08 -3.46 -11.28
CA CYS A 228 5.34 -3.58 -12.01
C CYS A 228 5.10 -3.49 -13.51
N THR A 229 5.45 -2.37 -14.13
CA THR A 229 5.22 -2.16 -15.58
C THR A 229 3.74 -2.35 -15.94
N VAL A 230 2.88 -1.49 -15.39
CA VAL A 230 1.42 -1.53 -15.52
C VAL A 230 0.93 -0.23 -16.14
N THR A 231 0.00 -0.32 -17.07
CA THR A 231 -0.68 0.85 -17.65
C THR A 231 -2.18 0.78 -17.38
N GLY A 232 -2.74 1.90 -16.90
CA GLY A 232 -4.17 1.99 -16.61
C GLY A 232 -4.57 1.15 -15.40
N ALA A 233 -4.27 1.61 -14.18
CA ALA A 233 -4.72 0.91 -12.97
C ALA A 233 -5.49 1.83 -12.03
N THR A 234 -6.46 1.24 -11.34
CA THR A 234 -7.17 1.86 -10.22
C THR A 234 -7.02 1.04 -8.96
N ILE A 235 -6.63 1.70 -7.86
CA ILE A 235 -6.62 1.14 -6.50
C ILE A 235 -7.55 2.03 -5.67
N ASN A 236 -8.65 1.47 -5.16
CA ASN A 236 -9.62 2.26 -4.44
C ASN A 236 -10.18 1.55 -3.21
N ASP A 237 -10.42 2.33 -2.14
CA ASP A 237 -11.06 1.88 -0.90
C ASP A 237 -10.35 0.68 -0.24
N CYS A 238 -9.02 0.65 -0.25
CA CYS A 238 -8.23 -0.42 0.32
C CYS A 238 -7.73 -0.08 1.74
N MET A 239 -7.59 -1.08 2.60
CA MET A 239 -6.91 -0.95 3.88
C MET A 239 -5.75 -1.93 3.94
N LEU A 240 -4.54 -1.41 4.02
CA LEU A 240 -3.31 -2.18 3.89
C LEU A 240 -2.44 -2.01 5.13
N ARG A 241 -2.08 -3.11 5.76
CA ARG A 241 -0.97 -3.18 6.70
C ARG A 241 0.05 -4.17 6.18
N ALA A 242 1.22 -3.66 5.83
CA ALA A 242 2.33 -4.42 5.27
C ALA A 242 3.62 -4.17 6.05
N TYR A 243 4.51 -5.16 6.07
CA TYR A 243 5.81 -5.01 6.70
C TYR A 243 6.74 -4.14 5.86
N ASP A 244 6.82 -4.41 4.56
CA ASP A 244 7.63 -3.63 3.62
C ASP A 244 6.75 -2.53 2.95
N ASP A 245 6.87 -2.28 1.67
CA ASP A 245 6.14 -1.22 0.98
C ASP A 245 4.66 -1.56 0.82
N CYS A 246 3.74 -0.67 1.24
CA CYS A 246 2.32 -1.00 1.17
C CYS A 246 1.75 -0.90 -0.25
N ILE A 247 2.08 0.17 -0.99
CA ILE A 247 1.74 0.32 -2.42
C ILE A 247 2.97 0.83 -3.15
N THR A 248 3.41 0.09 -4.17
CA THR A 248 4.58 0.48 -4.96
C THR A 248 4.29 0.51 -6.46
N LEU A 249 4.87 1.50 -7.13
CA LEU A 249 4.86 1.64 -8.58
C LEU A 249 6.30 1.47 -9.09
N LYS A 250 6.61 0.31 -9.67
CA LYS A 250 7.96 -0.09 -10.06
C LYS A 250 8.06 -0.26 -11.56
N VAL A 251 9.16 0.19 -12.17
CA VAL A 251 9.49 -0.19 -13.54
C VAL A 251 10.27 -1.49 -13.50
N ARG A 252 9.56 -2.60 -13.49
CA ARG A 252 10.13 -3.95 -13.39
C ARG A 252 9.46 -4.89 -14.36
N SER A 253 10.23 -5.57 -15.17
CA SER A 253 9.74 -6.51 -16.16
C SER A 253 10.64 -7.74 -16.25
N ASN A 254 10.06 -8.90 -16.43
CA ASN A 254 10.82 -10.16 -16.57
C ASN A 254 11.45 -10.36 -17.95
N ALA A 255 11.05 -9.58 -18.95
CA ALA A 255 11.30 -9.95 -20.33
C ALA A 255 11.81 -8.80 -21.21
N ASP A 256 11.74 -7.56 -20.75
CA ASP A 256 12.11 -6.40 -21.56
C ASP A 256 12.86 -5.39 -20.70
N PRO A 257 14.02 -4.87 -21.15
CA PRO A 257 14.75 -3.83 -20.41
C PRO A 257 13.99 -2.49 -20.37
N TYR A 258 12.85 -2.37 -21.07
CA TYR A 258 12.03 -1.16 -21.07
C TYR A 258 10.61 -1.47 -20.61
N GLY A 259 10.16 -0.76 -19.60
CA GLY A 259 8.81 -0.85 -19.10
C GLY A 259 8.30 0.51 -18.66
N ASN A 260 7.00 0.71 -18.68
CA ASN A 260 6.40 1.95 -18.24
C ASN A 260 5.31 1.70 -17.20
N VAL A 261 5.11 2.67 -16.32
CA VAL A 261 3.98 2.72 -15.39
C VAL A 261 3.20 4.00 -15.66
N HIS A 262 2.04 3.88 -16.27
CA HIS A 262 1.26 5.04 -16.70
C HIS A 262 -0.20 4.96 -16.27
N ASP A 263 -0.79 6.15 -16.04
CA ASP A 263 -2.24 6.30 -15.85
C ASP A 263 -2.75 5.51 -14.65
N ILE A 264 -2.11 5.70 -13.50
CA ILE A 264 -2.46 5.02 -12.25
C ILE A 264 -3.23 5.97 -11.34
N ARG A 265 -4.34 5.49 -10.77
CA ARG A 265 -5.12 6.21 -9.78
C ARG A 265 -5.24 5.41 -8.49
N ILE A 266 -4.80 6.00 -7.38
CA ILE A 266 -4.88 5.43 -6.02
C ILE A 266 -5.77 6.36 -5.18
N THR A 267 -6.89 5.85 -4.68
CA THR A 267 -7.87 6.69 -3.98
C THR A 267 -8.45 6.02 -2.74
N ASN A 268 -8.79 6.83 -1.74
CA ASN A 268 -9.54 6.40 -0.55
C ASN A 268 -8.89 5.25 0.23
N CYS A 269 -7.56 5.15 0.22
CA CYS A 269 -6.83 4.06 0.86
C CYS A 269 -6.35 4.45 2.26
N ILE A 270 -6.34 3.46 3.17
CA ILE A 270 -5.78 3.56 4.51
C ILE A 270 -4.56 2.66 4.58
N ILE A 271 -3.42 3.23 4.93
CA ILE A 271 -2.11 2.63 4.79
C ILE A 271 -1.41 2.54 6.15
N TRP A 272 -0.79 1.41 6.42
CA TRP A 272 0.01 1.15 7.59
C TRP A 272 1.29 0.40 7.22
N GLY A 273 2.41 1.10 7.12
CA GLY A 273 3.73 0.52 6.86
C GLY A 273 4.48 0.24 8.15
N ASP A 274 4.70 -1.03 8.49
CA ASP A 274 5.36 -1.39 9.75
C ASP A 274 6.87 -1.18 9.73
N TYR A 275 7.49 -1.25 8.56
CA TYR A 275 8.94 -1.11 8.42
C TYR A 275 9.35 -0.16 7.28
N ALA A 276 8.82 -0.34 6.07
CA ALA A 276 9.24 0.46 4.91
C ALA A 276 8.21 1.55 4.55
N ARG A 277 7.70 1.60 3.33
CA ARG A 277 7.02 2.80 2.82
C ARG A 277 5.51 2.62 2.78
N GLY A 278 4.79 3.73 2.92
CA GLY A 278 3.34 3.74 2.74
C GLY A 278 2.95 3.65 1.26
N ILE A 279 3.09 4.75 0.52
CA ILE A 279 2.88 4.80 -0.93
C ILE A 279 4.16 5.31 -1.56
N VAL A 280 4.74 4.55 -2.48
CA VAL A 280 6.00 4.92 -3.14
C VAL A 280 5.91 4.79 -4.65
N VAL A 281 6.36 5.84 -5.33
CA VAL A 281 6.46 5.93 -6.79
C VAL A 281 7.93 5.86 -7.17
N GLY A 282 8.30 4.86 -7.97
CA GLY A 282 9.60 4.79 -8.63
C GLY A 282 10.71 3.99 -7.97
N PRO A 283 10.54 3.25 -6.86
CA PRO A 283 11.61 2.37 -6.41
C PRO A 283 11.90 1.33 -7.48
N GLU A 284 13.15 0.97 -7.64
CA GLU A 284 13.59 0.00 -8.65
C GLU A 284 13.31 0.44 -10.11
N CYS A 285 13.23 1.75 -10.40
CA CYS A 285 13.16 2.25 -11.76
C CYS A 285 14.57 2.53 -12.31
N GLY A 286 14.84 2.10 -13.55
CA GLY A 286 16.11 2.39 -14.22
C GLY A 286 17.26 1.47 -13.86
N ASN A 287 17.03 0.21 -13.56
CA ASN A 287 18.06 -0.79 -13.23
C ASN A 287 18.34 -1.71 -14.43
N VAL A 288 19.61 -2.02 -14.73
CA VAL A 288 20.00 -2.97 -15.80
C VAL A 288 19.39 -4.35 -15.67
N TRP A 289 19.04 -4.77 -14.46
CA TRP A 289 18.47 -6.09 -14.22
C TRP A 289 16.96 -6.14 -14.38
N TRP A 290 16.28 -4.99 -14.31
CA TRP A 290 14.83 -4.98 -14.20
C TRP A 290 14.16 -4.33 -15.40
N ALA A 291 14.31 -3.05 -15.58
CA ALA A 291 13.89 -2.29 -16.75
C ALA A 291 14.24 -0.80 -16.57
N SER A 292 14.46 -0.11 -17.68
CA SER A 292 14.39 1.35 -17.74
C SER A 292 13.05 1.77 -18.28
N GLY A 293 12.48 2.86 -17.79
CA GLY A 293 11.25 3.39 -18.35
C GLY A 293 10.66 4.52 -17.54
N ASP A 294 9.53 4.99 -18.02
CA ASP A 294 8.87 6.16 -17.50
C ASP A 294 7.75 5.80 -16.54
N ILE A 295 7.59 6.60 -15.51
CA ILE A 295 6.42 6.61 -14.63
C ILE A 295 5.70 7.93 -14.85
N ARG A 296 4.45 7.89 -15.33
CA ARG A 296 3.70 9.10 -15.70
C ARG A 296 2.24 9.04 -15.33
N ASN A 297 1.63 10.22 -15.12
CA ASN A 297 0.20 10.38 -14.90
C ASN A 297 -0.27 9.57 -13.69
N ILE A 298 0.31 9.83 -12.53
CA ILE A 298 -0.01 9.15 -11.28
C ILE A 298 -0.85 10.08 -10.41
N GLU A 299 -2.04 9.65 -10.01
CA GLU A 299 -2.93 10.37 -9.10
C GLU A 299 -3.11 9.59 -7.80
N ILE A 300 -2.72 10.18 -6.67
CA ILE A 300 -2.93 9.64 -5.33
C ILE A 300 -3.81 10.64 -4.58
N ARG A 301 -5.07 10.27 -4.28
CA ARG A 301 -6.05 11.20 -3.70
C ARG A 301 -6.75 10.60 -2.48
N ASN A 302 -7.05 11.45 -1.51
CA ASN A 302 -7.83 11.09 -0.32
C ASN A 302 -7.33 9.81 0.38
N CYS A 303 -6.01 9.65 0.46
CA CYS A 303 -5.36 8.54 1.13
C CYS A 303 -4.85 8.97 2.51
N THR A 304 -4.93 8.07 3.49
CA THR A 304 -4.39 8.31 4.82
C THR A 304 -3.34 7.28 5.18
N VAL A 305 -2.13 7.75 5.51
CA VAL A 305 -1.07 6.92 6.03
C VAL A 305 -1.08 7.00 7.56
N LEU A 306 -1.44 5.92 8.22
CA LEU A 306 -1.51 5.80 9.68
C LEU A 306 -0.16 5.46 10.30
N GLU A 307 0.70 4.78 9.56
CA GLU A 307 2.03 4.41 10.02
C GLU A 307 3.03 4.33 8.86
N ALA A 308 4.26 4.73 9.14
CA ALA A 308 5.46 4.49 8.34
C ALA A 308 6.63 4.41 9.32
N ALA A 309 6.75 3.27 10.05
CA ALA A 309 7.52 3.21 11.29
C ALA A 309 9.02 3.46 11.13
N ARG A 310 9.62 3.07 10.05
CA ARG A 310 11.05 3.34 9.77
C ARG A 310 11.27 3.88 8.35
N GLY A 311 10.22 3.96 7.57
CA GLY A 311 10.25 4.38 6.17
C GLY A 311 9.61 5.73 5.92
N GLN A 312 9.01 5.87 4.78
CA GLN A 312 8.42 7.10 4.29
C GLN A 312 6.92 6.90 4.03
N ALA A 313 6.09 7.87 4.47
CA ALA A 313 4.65 7.75 4.29
C ALA A 313 4.23 7.96 2.82
N LEU A 314 4.66 9.07 2.22
CA LEU A 314 4.44 9.41 0.82
C LEU A 314 5.80 9.63 0.16
N ALA A 315 6.17 8.79 -0.78
CA ALA A 315 7.51 8.81 -1.36
C ALA A 315 7.52 8.83 -2.89
N ILE A 316 8.50 9.53 -3.43
CA ILE A 316 8.93 9.42 -4.82
C ILE A 316 10.42 9.11 -4.79
N MET A 317 10.77 7.95 -5.32
CA MET A 317 12.14 7.45 -5.25
C MET A 317 12.61 7.02 -6.63
N GLN A 318 13.39 7.87 -7.23
CA GLN A 318 14.08 7.55 -8.47
C GLN A 318 15.41 6.86 -8.11
N GLU A 319 15.32 5.64 -7.63
CA GLU A 319 16.45 4.87 -7.15
C GLU A 319 16.70 3.65 -8.03
N LEU A 320 17.96 3.44 -8.36
CA LEU A 320 18.42 2.33 -9.18
C LEU A 320 18.43 0.98 -8.44
N GLY A 321 17.79 0.86 -7.28
CA GLY A 321 17.89 -0.32 -6.42
C GLY A 321 19.30 -0.51 -5.84
N ASP A 322 19.49 -1.54 -5.03
CA ASP A 322 20.76 -1.85 -4.35
C ASP A 322 21.89 -2.32 -5.31
N PHE A 323 21.63 -2.37 -6.61
CA PHE A 323 22.55 -2.92 -7.59
C PHE A 323 23.38 -1.80 -8.27
N SER A 324 24.69 -2.01 -8.29
CA SER A 324 25.72 -1.02 -8.58
C SER A 324 25.82 -0.55 -10.04
N GLU A 325 25.01 -1.04 -10.95
CA GLU A 325 25.08 -0.70 -12.36
C GLU A 325 23.88 0.16 -12.78
N ALA A 326 24.17 1.29 -13.43
CA ALA A 326 23.15 2.20 -13.93
C ALA A 326 22.34 1.53 -15.05
N GLY A 327 21.02 1.49 -14.89
CA GLY A 327 20.07 1.29 -15.97
C GLY A 327 19.97 2.55 -16.82
N GLY A 328 19.25 2.50 -17.89
CA GLY A 328 18.99 3.67 -18.74
C GLY A 328 18.24 4.80 -18.01
N PRO A 329 18.03 5.92 -18.69
CA PRO A 329 17.36 7.07 -18.10
C PRO A 329 15.94 6.71 -17.65
N ALA A 330 15.54 7.23 -16.50
CA ALA A 330 14.20 7.09 -15.97
C ALA A 330 13.56 8.48 -15.83
N LEU A 331 12.31 8.61 -16.24
CA LEU A 331 11.53 9.82 -16.08
C LEU A 331 10.36 9.54 -15.15
N ILE A 332 10.20 10.36 -14.12
CA ILE A 332 8.98 10.46 -13.33
C ILE A 332 8.32 11.80 -13.67
N ASP A 333 7.11 11.76 -14.20
CA ASP A 333 6.42 12.95 -14.70
C ASP A 333 4.92 12.94 -14.37
N ASN A 334 4.39 14.09 -13.98
CA ASN A 334 2.99 14.29 -13.66
C ASN A 334 2.49 13.35 -12.55
N VAL A 335 3.00 13.57 -11.33
CA VAL A 335 2.62 12.83 -10.12
C VAL A 335 1.92 13.78 -9.15
N LEU A 336 0.69 13.45 -8.78
CA LEU A 336 -0.14 14.24 -7.88
C LEU A 336 -0.47 13.46 -6.62
N PHE A 337 -0.10 14.02 -5.47
CA PHE A 337 -0.66 13.66 -4.16
C PHE A 337 -1.62 14.76 -3.74
N GLU A 338 -2.91 14.44 -3.62
CA GLU A 338 -3.94 15.44 -3.28
C GLU A 338 -4.85 14.95 -2.16
N ASP A 339 -5.17 15.86 -1.23
CA ASP A 339 -6.04 15.59 -0.08
C ASP A 339 -5.56 14.39 0.76
N CYS A 340 -4.25 14.16 0.83
CA CYS A 340 -3.65 13.07 1.58
C CYS A 340 -3.33 13.49 3.02
N VAL A 341 -3.44 12.54 3.94
CA VAL A 341 -3.14 12.75 5.36
C VAL A 341 -2.06 11.77 5.83
N VAL A 342 -1.03 12.30 6.45
CA VAL A 342 -0.07 11.51 7.25
C VAL A 342 -0.45 11.69 8.71
N ASP A 343 -0.95 10.62 9.34
CA ASP A 343 -1.66 10.69 10.61
C ASP A 343 -0.83 10.09 11.76
N ASN A 344 -0.05 10.92 12.45
CA ASN A 344 0.68 10.54 13.66
C ASN A 344 1.54 9.27 13.50
N ILE A 345 2.36 9.23 12.46
CA ILE A 345 3.30 8.12 12.23
C ILE A 345 4.38 8.05 13.30
N HIS A 346 5.09 6.94 13.38
CA HIS A 346 6.17 6.73 14.34
C HIS A 346 7.25 7.83 14.26
N SER A 347 7.94 8.10 15.37
CA SER A 347 8.98 9.13 15.45
C SER A 347 10.20 8.90 14.53
N SER A 348 10.43 7.69 14.06
CA SER A 348 11.45 7.38 13.05
C SER A 348 10.93 7.42 11.61
N GLY A 349 9.63 7.61 11.38
CA GLY A 349 9.04 7.72 10.06
C GLY A 349 9.21 9.12 9.45
N THR A 350 9.23 9.20 8.12
CA THR A 350 9.35 10.44 7.35
C THR A 350 8.04 10.69 6.59
N PRO A 351 7.34 11.82 6.77
CA PRO A 351 6.04 12.06 6.13
C PRO A 351 6.08 12.12 4.62
N ILE A 352 6.96 12.95 4.07
CA ILE A 352 7.15 13.12 2.62
C ILE A 352 8.63 12.91 2.31
N TYR A 353 8.89 12.14 1.25
CA TYR A 353 10.25 11.88 0.81
C TYR A 353 10.36 11.91 -0.70
N THR A 354 11.29 12.66 -1.22
CA THR A 354 11.68 12.58 -2.63
C THR A 354 13.17 12.32 -2.73
N SER A 355 13.56 11.43 -3.63
CA SER A 355 14.97 11.07 -3.84
C SER A 355 15.25 10.82 -5.31
N GLN A 356 16.38 11.34 -5.74
CA GLN A 356 16.99 11.03 -7.03
C GLN A 356 18.39 10.49 -6.76
N VAL A 357 18.57 9.19 -6.91
CA VAL A 357 19.90 8.57 -6.82
C VAL A 357 20.44 8.40 -8.24
N ASN A 358 21.30 9.30 -8.62
CA ASN A 358 21.93 9.30 -9.94
C ASN A 358 23.34 8.71 -9.87
N LYS A 359 23.59 7.65 -10.62
CA LYS A 359 24.93 7.12 -10.87
C LYS A 359 25.29 7.26 -12.35
N GLY A 360 25.18 8.49 -12.88
CA GLY A 360 25.80 8.83 -14.16
C GLY A 360 24.86 9.04 -15.34
N GLU A 361 23.55 8.91 -15.21
CA GLU A 361 22.59 9.20 -16.28
C GLU A 361 21.47 10.17 -15.84
N SER A 362 20.87 10.88 -16.78
CA SER A 362 19.85 11.89 -16.49
C SER A 362 18.54 11.27 -16.05
N CYS A 363 18.30 11.25 -14.75
CA CYS A 363 16.99 10.93 -14.21
C CYS A 363 16.20 12.23 -13.99
N GLU A 364 15.03 12.36 -14.54
CA GLU A 364 14.20 13.56 -14.41
C GLU A 364 12.98 13.31 -13.55
N MET A 365 12.67 14.24 -12.68
CA MET A 365 11.45 14.27 -11.87
C MET A 365 10.71 15.57 -12.17
N LYS A 366 9.57 15.48 -12.89
CA LYS A 366 8.84 16.64 -13.39
C LYS A 366 7.41 16.68 -12.92
N ASN A 367 6.87 17.89 -12.77
CA ASN A 367 5.44 18.09 -12.49
C ASN A 367 4.93 17.27 -11.31
N VAL A 368 5.71 17.21 -10.23
CA VAL A 368 5.32 16.57 -8.99
C VAL A 368 4.59 17.58 -8.13
N VAL A 369 3.38 17.25 -7.69
CA VAL A 369 2.54 18.15 -6.89
C VAL A 369 2.07 17.45 -5.62
N PHE A 370 2.31 18.07 -4.48
CA PHE A 370 1.70 17.74 -3.20
C PHE A 370 0.68 18.82 -2.86
N ARG A 371 -0.61 18.55 -3.11
CA ARG A 371 -1.71 19.49 -2.93
C ARG A 371 -2.57 19.12 -1.74
N ASN A 372 -2.86 20.09 -0.86
CA ASN A 372 -3.69 19.89 0.33
C ASN A 372 -3.21 18.71 1.19
N VAL A 373 -1.89 18.45 1.27
CA VAL A 373 -1.36 17.38 2.09
C VAL A 373 -1.26 17.85 3.53
N THR A 374 -1.83 17.06 4.45
CA THR A 374 -1.83 17.35 5.89
C THR A 374 -0.96 16.36 6.63
N ILE A 375 -0.03 16.86 7.43
CA ILE A 375 0.78 16.07 8.34
C ILE A 375 0.33 16.39 9.76
N LEU A 376 -0.17 15.37 10.46
CA LEU A 376 -0.46 15.40 11.89
C LEU A 376 0.69 14.72 12.62
N ASP A 377 1.41 15.47 13.40
CA ASP A 377 2.57 14.96 14.13
C ASP A 377 2.41 15.23 15.63
N GLY A 378 1.91 14.23 16.35
CA GLY A 378 1.85 14.20 17.80
C GLY A 378 2.97 13.37 18.45
N LEU A 379 3.81 12.69 17.65
CA LEU A 379 4.85 11.77 18.12
C LEU A 379 6.27 12.26 17.83
N GLY A 380 6.43 13.36 17.08
CA GLY A 380 7.73 13.91 16.70
C GLY A 380 8.42 13.08 15.60
N CYS A 381 7.72 12.89 14.48
CA CYS A 381 8.28 12.18 13.34
C CYS A 381 9.49 12.91 12.75
N GLN A 382 10.23 12.23 11.87
CA GLN A 382 11.35 12.84 11.15
C GLN A 382 10.84 13.95 10.22
N PRO A 383 11.64 14.98 9.94
CA PRO A 383 11.29 15.98 8.94
C PRO A 383 11.03 15.33 7.58
N SER A 384 10.06 15.85 6.84
CA SER A 384 9.95 15.56 5.41
C SER A 384 11.26 15.93 4.69
N GLN A 385 11.64 15.16 3.65
CA GLN A 385 12.92 15.34 2.97
C GLN A 385 12.73 15.45 1.47
N VAL A 386 13.29 16.49 0.90
CA VAL A 386 13.44 16.68 -0.55
C VAL A 386 14.91 16.54 -0.89
N ASN A 387 15.28 15.45 -1.53
CA ASN A 387 16.67 15.22 -1.95
C ASN A 387 16.75 15.46 -3.46
N VAL A 388 17.62 16.38 -3.86
CA VAL A 388 17.88 16.73 -5.27
C VAL A 388 19.31 16.35 -5.63
N ASN A 389 19.54 15.97 -6.87
CA ASN A 389 20.84 15.52 -7.35
C ASN A 389 21.08 16.00 -8.78
N ASN A 390 21.23 17.30 -8.96
CA ASN A 390 21.67 17.97 -10.20
C ASN A 390 20.98 17.57 -11.51
N THR A 391 19.78 17.02 -11.42
CA THR A 391 18.94 16.67 -12.56
C THR A 391 17.68 17.49 -12.57
N TYR A 392 16.97 17.52 -13.69
CA TYR A 392 15.73 18.28 -13.79
C TYR A 392 14.72 17.84 -12.72
N THR A 393 14.39 18.74 -11.80
CA THR A 393 13.46 18.51 -10.71
C THR A 393 12.45 19.63 -10.63
N SER A 394 11.15 19.28 -10.68
CA SER A 394 10.03 20.22 -10.51
C SER A 394 9.05 19.68 -9.50
N ILE A 395 8.96 20.31 -8.33
CA ILE A 395 8.09 19.92 -7.22
C ILE A 395 7.31 21.13 -6.71
N ASP A 396 6.00 21.00 -6.56
CA ASP A 396 5.13 22.03 -6.01
C ASP A 396 4.43 21.51 -4.74
N PHE A 397 4.55 22.27 -3.65
CA PHE A 397 3.84 22.06 -2.39
C PHE A 397 2.65 23.03 -2.29
N ASP A 398 1.60 22.76 -3.02
CA ASP A 398 0.38 23.55 -3.02
C ASP A 398 -0.47 23.25 -1.77
N ASN A 399 -0.34 24.12 -0.75
CA ASN A 399 -1.06 24.00 0.53
C ASN A 399 -0.64 22.79 1.39
N LEU A 400 0.66 22.65 1.66
CA LEU A 400 1.17 21.70 2.65
C LEU A 400 0.88 22.19 4.07
N ILE A 401 0.21 21.36 4.88
CA ILE A 401 -0.18 21.67 6.27
C ILE A 401 0.56 20.76 7.24
N TYR A 402 1.18 21.33 8.27
CA TYR A 402 1.82 20.60 9.36
C TYR A 402 1.22 21.06 10.70
N ASN A 403 0.53 20.17 11.41
CA ASN A 403 -0.16 20.49 12.66
C ASN A 403 -0.97 21.80 12.58
N SER A 404 -1.85 21.90 11.60
CA SER A 404 -2.71 23.07 11.31
C SER A 404 -1.97 24.35 10.86
N ARG A 405 -0.67 24.30 10.62
CA ARG A 405 0.13 25.42 10.12
C ARG A 405 0.52 25.19 8.66
N LYS A 406 0.24 26.16 7.80
CA LYS A 406 0.71 26.10 6.40
C LYS A 406 2.22 26.23 6.34
N ILE A 407 2.89 25.37 5.59
CA ILE A 407 4.30 25.42 5.28
C ILE A 407 4.48 26.26 4.01
N THR A 408 5.39 27.21 4.05
CA THR A 408 5.65 28.16 2.95
C THR A 408 7.11 28.24 2.56
N SER A 409 7.96 27.42 3.14
CA SER A 409 9.39 27.33 2.84
C SER A 409 10.01 26.12 3.52
N PHE A 410 11.19 25.76 3.07
CA PHE A 410 12.03 24.80 3.80
C PHE A 410 12.33 25.27 5.22
N GLY A 411 12.42 24.35 6.15
CA GLY A 411 12.65 24.60 7.56
C GLY A 411 12.78 23.28 8.35
N LYS A 412 12.42 23.31 9.63
CA LYS A 412 12.56 22.14 10.49
C LYS A 412 11.59 20.99 10.17
N GLU A 413 10.46 21.28 9.52
CA GLU A 413 9.43 20.27 9.18
C GLU A 413 9.63 19.65 7.80
N ILE A 414 10.29 20.40 6.91
CA ILE A 414 10.66 19.93 5.59
C ILE A 414 12.04 20.45 5.25
N VAL A 415 12.96 19.55 4.98
CA VAL A 415 14.36 19.88 4.70
C VAL A 415 14.70 19.58 3.25
N LEU A 416 15.51 20.45 2.69
CA LEU A 416 16.12 20.23 1.40
C LEU A 416 17.53 19.66 1.61
N LYS A 417 17.82 18.57 0.94
CA LYS A 417 19.14 17.96 0.87
C LYS A 417 19.63 18.01 -0.56
N ASP A 418 20.67 18.74 -0.78
CA ASP A 418 21.32 18.84 -2.08
C ASP A 418 22.60 17.99 -2.06
N ALA A 419 22.66 17.02 -2.96
CA ALA A 419 23.85 16.19 -3.17
C ALA A 419 24.72 16.72 -4.32
N SER A 420 24.32 17.80 -5.00
CA SER A 420 25.04 18.39 -6.11
C SER A 420 26.18 19.32 -5.66
N SER A 421 27.25 19.34 -6.39
CA SER A 421 28.38 20.30 -6.23
C SER A 421 28.20 21.58 -7.05
N GLU A 422 27.13 21.67 -7.83
CA GLU A 422 26.91 22.76 -8.80
C GLU A 422 25.59 23.51 -8.54
N PRO A 423 25.42 24.75 -8.97
CA PRO A 423 24.21 25.53 -8.74
C PRO A 423 22.98 24.93 -9.43
N TRP A 424 21.82 25.15 -8.85
CA TRP A 424 20.49 24.64 -9.14
C TRP A 424 19.88 25.09 -10.48
N GLU A 425 20.60 24.97 -11.58
CA GLU A 425 20.14 25.44 -12.89
C GLU A 425 18.87 24.74 -13.40
N HIS A 426 18.51 23.58 -12.82
CA HIS A 426 17.41 22.73 -13.29
C HIS A 426 16.43 22.29 -12.19
N THR A 427 16.41 22.99 -11.06
CA THR A 427 15.53 22.64 -9.94
C THR A 427 14.54 23.77 -9.65
N TRP A 428 13.24 23.47 -9.69
CA TRP A 428 12.14 24.37 -9.35
C TRP A 428 11.31 23.75 -8.24
N ILE A 429 11.32 24.36 -7.07
CA ILE A 429 10.53 23.93 -5.93
C ILE A 429 9.76 25.13 -5.41
N SER A 430 8.42 24.97 -5.33
CA SER A 430 7.49 25.98 -4.83
C SER A 430 6.67 25.50 -3.64
N PHE A 431 6.07 26.46 -2.90
CA PHE A 431 5.25 26.21 -1.72
C PHE A 431 3.93 26.96 -1.78
#